data_bdf13e2147a78a751ea1ae47d5e2161e
#
_entry.id   bdf13e2147a78a751ea1ae47d5e2161e
#
_cell.length_a   1.000
_cell.length_b   1.000
_cell.length_c   1.000
_cell.angle_alpha   90.00
_cell.angle_beta   90.00
_cell.angle_gamma   90.00
#
_symmetry.space_group_name_H-M   'P 1'
#
loop_
_entity.id
_entity.type
_entity.pdbx_description
1 polymer ?
#
loop_
_entity_poly.entity_id
_entity_poly.type
_entity_poly.pdbx_seq_one_letter_code
_entity_poly.pdbx_strand_id
1 'polypeptide(L)'
;MQRFLVVNDMKIIFATGNSGKLREASEILDEGFELVTPAQVGITEDIPETGKTLRANSLQKAQYLFERCGCDCFADDTGLEIDALGGEPGVHTARYAGEDKDFNRNMDKVLYELSVLESSGKMAQEYGLQTRPASRKARFKSVITLIFKGETHLFEGTLEGEISRAKSGNGGFGYDPIFIPDEYPGKTLADITEEQKNEISHRGKALRAMAKWLKENA
;
A
#
# COMPACT_ATOMS: atom_id res chain seq x y z
N MET A 1 -29.32 -27.45 22.08
CA MET A 1 -29.91 -26.28 21.37
C MET A 1 -28.80 -25.26 21.25
N GLN A 2 -28.02 -25.36 20.16
CA GLN A 2 -26.91 -24.44 19.88
C GLN A 2 -27.52 -23.14 19.37
N ARG A 3 -27.39 -22.06 20.14
CA ARG A 3 -27.65 -20.70 19.68
C ARG A 3 -26.55 -20.37 18.70
N PHE A 4 -26.84 -20.39 17.41
CA PHE A 4 -26.07 -19.67 16.42
C PHE A 4 -26.23 -18.17 16.77
N LEU A 5 -25.22 -17.58 17.38
CA LEU A 5 -25.06 -16.14 17.40
C LEU A 5 -24.90 -15.73 15.94
N VAL A 6 -25.91 -15.10 15.38
CA VAL A 6 -25.76 -14.35 14.12
C VAL A 6 -24.89 -13.16 14.52
N VAL A 7 -23.60 -13.29 14.30
CA VAL A 7 -22.69 -12.15 14.35
C VAL A 7 -23.08 -11.33 13.13
N ASN A 8 -23.78 -10.22 13.31
CA ASN A 8 -23.97 -9.25 12.24
C ASN A 8 -22.60 -8.67 11.96
N ASP A 9 -22.04 -9.03 10.80
CA ASP A 9 -20.80 -8.45 10.33
C ASP A 9 -20.95 -6.93 10.23
N MET A 10 -19.95 -6.20 10.73
CA MET A 10 -19.92 -4.75 10.64
C MET A 10 -19.69 -4.35 9.19
N LYS A 11 -20.68 -3.65 8.60
CA LYS A 11 -20.53 -3.10 7.24
C LYS A 11 -19.67 -1.85 7.29
N ILE A 12 -18.61 -1.85 6.48
CA ILE A 12 -17.72 -0.71 6.34
C ILE A 12 -17.35 -0.50 4.87
N ILE A 13 -17.40 0.75 4.43
CA ILE A 13 -17.11 1.07 3.04
C ILE A 13 -15.59 1.29 2.87
N PHE A 14 -14.98 0.58 1.93
CA PHE A 14 -13.58 0.77 1.57
C PHE A 14 -13.47 1.65 0.32
N ALA A 15 -12.95 2.87 0.48
CA ALA A 15 -12.77 3.87 -0.57
C ALA A 15 -11.65 3.46 -1.55
N THR A 16 -11.85 2.40 -2.32
CA THR A 16 -10.89 1.92 -3.31
C THR A 16 -11.57 1.42 -4.58
N GLY A 17 -10.99 1.75 -5.73
CA GLY A 17 -11.27 1.11 -7.02
C GLY A 17 -10.25 0.03 -7.39
N ASN A 18 -9.23 -0.20 -6.55
CA ASN A 18 -8.17 -1.17 -6.81
C ASN A 18 -8.56 -2.56 -6.31
N SER A 19 -8.77 -3.50 -7.25
CA SER A 19 -9.18 -4.88 -6.95
C SER A 19 -8.15 -5.64 -6.10
N GLY A 20 -6.85 -5.36 -6.27
CA GLY A 20 -5.79 -5.97 -5.47
C GLY A 20 -5.86 -5.53 -4.00
N LYS A 21 -6.08 -4.23 -3.75
CA LYS A 21 -6.28 -3.71 -2.39
C LYS A 21 -7.53 -4.29 -1.74
N LEU A 22 -8.63 -4.38 -2.50
CA LEU A 22 -9.88 -4.94 -2.00
C LEU A 22 -9.71 -6.41 -1.61
N ARG A 23 -9.04 -7.21 -2.46
CA ARG A 23 -8.77 -8.62 -2.18
C ARG A 23 -7.94 -8.79 -0.91
N GLU A 24 -6.78 -8.12 -0.80
CA GLU A 24 -5.95 -8.15 0.41
C GLU A 24 -6.73 -7.72 1.66
N ALA A 25 -7.54 -6.66 1.57
CA ALA A 25 -8.34 -6.21 2.71
C ALA A 25 -9.38 -7.25 3.13
N SER A 26 -10.05 -7.91 2.16
CA SER A 26 -11.04 -8.95 2.44
C SER A 26 -10.43 -10.20 3.07
N GLU A 27 -9.17 -10.54 2.70
CA GLU A 27 -8.45 -11.68 3.27
C GLU A 27 -7.94 -11.39 4.70
N ILE A 28 -7.63 -10.13 5.01
CA ILE A 28 -7.08 -9.71 6.30
C ILE A 28 -8.16 -9.35 7.31
N LEU A 29 -9.24 -8.72 6.85
CA LEU A 29 -10.42 -8.37 7.65
C LEU A 29 -11.45 -9.50 7.54
N ASP A 30 -11.09 -10.71 7.99
CA ASP A 30 -11.92 -11.89 7.94
C ASP A 30 -13.22 -11.75 8.80
N GLU A 31 -13.51 -12.65 9.71
CA GLU A 31 -14.73 -12.68 10.50
C GLU A 31 -15.05 -11.35 11.21
N GLY A 32 -16.27 -10.86 11.02
CA GLY A 32 -16.85 -9.70 11.69
C GLY A 32 -16.89 -8.42 10.86
N PHE A 33 -16.40 -8.44 9.59
CA PHE A 33 -16.45 -7.27 8.71
C PHE A 33 -17.00 -7.63 7.33
N GLU A 34 -18.00 -6.87 6.87
CA GLU A 34 -18.49 -6.88 5.50
C GLU A 34 -17.93 -5.66 4.76
N LEU A 35 -16.95 -5.86 3.89
CA LEU A 35 -16.40 -4.78 3.06
C LEU A 35 -17.35 -4.45 1.91
N VAL A 36 -17.71 -3.17 1.81
CA VAL A 36 -18.56 -2.62 0.75
C VAL A 36 -17.74 -1.67 -0.11
N THR A 37 -17.88 -1.74 -1.41
CA THR A 37 -17.21 -0.82 -2.34
C THR A 37 -18.03 0.46 -2.54
N PRO A 38 -17.42 1.60 -2.96
CA PRO A 38 -18.16 2.82 -3.30
C PRO A 38 -19.23 2.58 -4.36
N ALA A 39 -18.95 1.76 -5.38
CA ALA A 39 -19.92 1.44 -6.43
C ALA A 39 -21.18 0.72 -5.90
N GLN A 40 -21.06 -0.12 -4.87
CA GLN A 40 -22.19 -0.80 -4.25
C GLN A 40 -23.11 0.15 -3.46
N VAL A 41 -22.62 1.34 -3.11
CA VAL A 41 -23.41 2.39 -2.48
C VAL A 41 -23.73 3.54 -3.42
N GLY A 42 -23.59 3.33 -4.74
CA GLY A 42 -23.98 4.28 -5.78
C GLY A 42 -22.96 5.39 -6.06
N ILE A 43 -21.74 5.29 -5.55
CA ILE A 43 -20.64 6.24 -5.81
C ILE A 43 -19.72 5.61 -6.85
N THR A 44 -19.81 6.11 -8.10
CA THR A 44 -19.11 5.56 -9.27
C THR A 44 -18.05 6.49 -9.85
N GLU A 45 -18.03 7.74 -9.40
CA GLU A 45 -17.02 8.72 -9.79
C GLU A 45 -15.66 8.45 -9.16
N ASP A 46 -14.61 8.91 -9.82
CA ASP A 46 -13.24 8.84 -9.28
C ASP A 46 -13.10 9.66 -8.00
N ILE A 47 -12.55 9.03 -6.97
CA ILE A 47 -12.27 9.70 -5.70
C ILE A 47 -10.97 10.49 -5.84
N PRO A 48 -10.96 11.81 -5.57
CA PRO A 48 -9.78 12.66 -5.75
C PRO A 48 -8.59 12.25 -4.87
N GLU A 49 -7.38 12.34 -5.44
CA GLU A 49 -6.09 12.15 -4.77
C GLU A 49 -5.16 13.31 -5.16
N THR A 50 -5.30 14.46 -4.50
CA THR A 50 -4.53 15.68 -4.79
C THR A 50 -3.57 16.06 -3.67
N GLY A 51 -3.52 15.29 -2.62
CA GLY A 51 -2.65 15.49 -1.47
C GLY A 51 -1.18 15.23 -1.78
N LYS A 52 -0.31 15.93 -1.07
CA LYS A 52 1.16 15.79 -1.20
C LYS A 52 1.75 14.71 -0.30
N THR A 53 0.95 14.03 0.49
CA THR A 53 1.35 12.95 1.38
C THR A 53 0.33 11.82 1.36
N LEU A 54 0.76 10.59 1.67
CA LEU A 54 -0.14 9.44 1.80
C LEU A 54 -1.26 9.71 2.80
N ARG A 55 -0.94 10.37 3.92
CA ARG A 55 -1.92 10.76 4.93
C ARG A 55 -2.97 11.74 4.37
N ALA A 56 -2.54 12.73 3.60
CA ALA A 56 -3.46 13.71 3.02
C ALA A 56 -4.40 13.04 1.99
N ASN A 57 -3.89 12.15 1.15
CA ASN A 57 -4.69 11.43 0.18
C ASN A 57 -5.66 10.43 0.86
N SER A 58 -5.19 9.68 1.85
CA SER A 58 -6.04 8.76 2.62
C SER A 58 -7.19 9.52 3.30
N LEU A 59 -6.89 10.66 3.96
CA LEU A 59 -7.89 11.51 4.59
C LEU A 59 -8.88 12.07 3.56
N GLN A 60 -8.38 12.62 2.46
CA GLN A 60 -9.22 13.18 1.39
C GLN A 60 -10.21 12.14 0.84
N LYS A 61 -9.75 10.91 0.60
CA LYS A 61 -10.61 9.83 0.11
C LYS A 61 -11.67 9.42 1.12
N ALA A 62 -11.31 9.27 2.38
CA ALA A 62 -12.26 8.91 3.43
C ALA A 62 -13.33 10.01 3.63
N GLN A 63 -12.91 11.27 3.67
CA GLN A 63 -13.82 12.42 3.79
C GLN A 63 -14.77 12.53 2.59
N TYR A 64 -14.21 12.41 1.37
CA TYR A 64 -15.01 12.43 0.14
C TYR A 64 -16.15 11.41 0.18
N LEU A 65 -15.87 10.22 0.66
CA LEU A 65 -16.84 9.14 0.76
C LEU A 65 -17.85 9.41 1.86
N PHE A 66 -17.39 9.78 3.05
CA PHE A 66 -18.24 10.06 4.21
C PHE A 66 -19.24 11.20 3.93
N GLU A 67 -18.80 12.27 3.28
CA GLU A 67 -19.67 13.41 2.91
C GLU A 67 -20.82 13.02 1.97
N ARG A 68 -20.65 11.92 1.20
CA ARG A 68 -21.66 11.45 0.24
C ARG A 68 -22.63 10.43 0.80
N CYS A 69 -22.16 9.54 1.66
CA CYS A 69 -23.00 8.46 2.17
C CYS A 69 -23.37 8.58 3.65
N GLY A 70 -22.64 9.41 4.43
CA GLY A 70 -22.83 9.51 5.88
C GLY A 70 -22.55 8.21 6.63
N CYS A 71 -21.85 7.26 6.01
CA CYS A 71 -21.60 5.92 6.54
C CYS A 71 -20.17 5.77 7.03
N ASP A 72 -19.98 4.86 7.97
CA ASP A 72 -18.63 4.47 8.41
C ASP A 72 -17.83 3.93 7.23
N CYS A 73 -16.64 4.48 7.04
CA CYS A 73 -15.82 4.18 5.88
C CYS A 73 -14.33 4.32 6.19
N PHE A 74 -13.51 3.67 5.39
CA PHE A 74 -12.08 3.88 5.42
C PHE A 74 -11.49 3.99 4.02
N ALA A 75 -10.34 4.65 3.94
CA ALA A 75 -9.52 4.75 2.75
C ALA A 75 -8.09 4.38 3.09
N ASP A 76 -7.37 3.74 2.16
CA ASP A 76 -5.93 3.59 2.25
C ASP A 76 -5.23 4.44 1.19
N ASP A 77 -4.06 4.95 1.53
CA ASP A 77 -3.08 5.38 0.54
C ASP A 77 -1.75 4.69 0.80
N THR A 78 -1.07 4.31 -0.28
CA THR A 78 0.11 3.45 -0.21
C THR A 78 1.20 3.98 -1.11
N GLY A 79 2.42 4.07 -0.58
CA GLY A 79 3.59 4.50 -1.32
C GLY A 79 4.78 3.57 -1.13
N LEU A 80 5.58 3.44 -2.20
CA LEU A 80 6.93 2.91 -2.17
C LEU A 80 7.89 4.09 -2.01
N GLU A 81 8.74 4.05 -1.00
CA GLU A 81 9.80 5.04 -0.79
C GLU A 81 11.16 4.35 -0.95
N ILE A 82 12.04 4.93 -1.77
CA ILE A 82 13.38 4.41 -2.06
C ILE A 82 14.42 5.43 -1.63
N ASP A 83 15.32 5.07 -0.71
CA ASP A 83 16.27 6.00 -0.11
C ASP A 83 17.16 6.71 -1.14
N ALA A 84 17.69 5.96 -2.11
CA ALA A 84 18.56 6.52 -3.14
C ALA A 84 17.84 7.47 -4.11
N LEU A 85 16.52 7.38 -4.21
CA LEU A 85 15.68 8.25 -5.03
C LEU A 85 15.03 9.36 -4.20
N GLY A 86 15.54 9.64 -2.99
CA GLY A 86 15.03 10.71 -2.13
C GLY A 86 13.60 10.50 -1.64
N GLY A 87 13.15 9.23 -1.57
CA GLY A 87 11.79 8.85 -1.16
C GLY A 87 10.81 8.68 -2.32
N GLU A 88 11.26 8.92 -3.56
CA GLU A 88 10.44 8.59 -4.76
C GLU A 88 10.28 7.07 -4.90
N PRO A 89 9.17 6.60 -5.50
CA PRO A 89 8.03 7.33 -6.07
C PRO A 89 7.04 7.93 -5.05
N GLY A 90 7.03 7.54 -3.78
CA GLY A 90 6.20 8.13 -2.73
C GLY A 90 4.70 8.15 -3.09
N VAL A 91 4.06 9.31 -3.05
CA VAL A 91 2.64 9.48 -3.42
C VAL A 91 2.36 9.21 -4.91
N HIS A 92 3.38 9.18 -5.75
CA HIS A 92 3.27 8.91 -7.18
C HIS A 92 3.43 7.42 -7.52
N THR A 93 3.48 6.53 -6.52
CA THR A 93 3.73 5.10 -6.67
C THR A 93 2.91 4.45 -7.78
N ALA A 94 1.62 4.72 -7.88
CA ALA A 94 0.77 4.11 -8.89
C ALA A 94 1.03 4.63 -10.32
N ARG A 95 1.55 5.85 -10.46
CA ARG A 95 1.70 6.58 -11.73
C ARG A 95 3.14 7.07 -11.97
N TYR A 96 4.12 6.39 -11.41
CA TYR A 96 5.52 6.84 -11.44
C TYR A 96 6.09 6.96 -12.85
N ALA A 97 5.68 6.08 -13.76
CA ALA A 97 6.07 6.13 -15.17
C ALA A 97 5.03 6.80 -16.09
N GLY A 98 3.85 7.16 -15.59
CA GLY A 98 2.79 7.79 -16.36
C GLY A 98 1.39 7.57 -15.81
N GLU A 99 0.42 8.33 -16.34
CA GLU A 99 -0.98 8.31 -15.88
C GLU A 99 -1.74 7.02 -16.22
N ASP A 100 -1.20 6.20 -17.11
CA ASP A 100 -1.74 4.89 -17.48
C ASP A 100 -1.60 3.83 -16.40
N LYS A 101 -0.87 4.13 -15.31
CA LYS A 101 -0.66 3.28 -14.12
C LYS A 101 -0.13 1.89 -14.47
N ASP A 102 0.69 1.77 -15.51
CA ASP A 102 1.30 0.51 -15.93
C ASP A 102 2.36 0.06 -14.93
N PHE A 103 2.09 -1.04 -14.24
CA PHE A 103 2.99 -1.57 -13.22
C PHE A 103 4.36 -1.98 -13.77
N ASN A 104 4.41 -2.55 -14.99
CA ASN A 104 5.68 -2.95 -15.60
C ASN A 104 6.54 -1.74 -15.90
N ARG A 105 5.96 -0.68 -16.48
CA ARG A 105 6.66 0.57 -16.77
C ARG A 105 7.13 1.27 -15.48
N ASN A 106 6.32 1.24 -14.43
CA ASN A 106 6.69 1.80 -13.14
C ASN A 106 7.91 1.07 -12.54
N MET A 107 7.91 -0.29 -12.55
CA MET A 107 9.05 -1.09 -12.11
C MET A 107 10.29 -0.86 -12.97
N ASP A 108 10.15 -0.84 -14.28
CA ASP A 108 11.27 -0.62 -15.21
C ASP A 108 11.92 0.74 -14.97
N LYS A 109 11.14 1.78 -14.72
CA LYS A 109 11.63 3.10 -14.37
C LYS A 109 12.46 3.07 -13.08
N VAL A 110 11.95 2.46 -12.00
CA VAL A 110 12.70 2.31 -10.74
C VAL A 110 14.02 1.57 -10.94
N LEU A 111 13.99 0.43 -11.64
CA LEU A 111 15.20 -0.36 -11.88
C LEU A 111 16.23 0.42 -12.72
N TYR A 112 15.77 1.14 -13.72
CA TYR A 112 16.61 1.98 -14.57
C TYR A 112 17.27 3.11 -13.76
N GLU A 113 16.52 3.90 -13.00
CA GLU A 113 17.03 5.02 -12.21
C GLU A 113 18.07 4.56 -11.18
N LEU A 114 17.81 3.45 -10.48
CA LEU A 114 18.78 2.86 -9.55
C LEU A 114 20.05 2.38 -10.27
N SER A 115 19.93 1.80 -11.47
CA SER A 115 21.08 1.36 -12.26
C SER A 115 21.96 2.53 -12.72
N VAL A 116 21.36 3.66 -13.06
CA VAL A 116 22.07 4.89 -13.43
C VAL A 116 22.83 5.46 -12.22
N LEU A 117 22.20 5.50 -11.04
CA LEU A 117 22.87 5.96 -9.82
C LEU A 117 24.03 5.06 -9.42
N GLU A 118 23.88 3.73 -9.50
CA GLU A 118 24.95 2.77 -9.21
C GLU A 118 26.14 2.92 -10.18
N SER A 119 25.85 3.11 -11.48
CA SER A 119 26.86 3.29 -12.52
C SER A 119 27.61 4.60 -12.34
N SER A 120 26.93 5.68 -12.02
CA SER A 120 27.53 7.00 -11.75
C SER A 120 28.41 6.96 -10.50
N GLY A 121 27.98 6.25 -9.45
CA GLY A 121 28.76 6.07 -8.23
C GLY A 121 30.08 5.29 -8.47
N LYS A 122 30.04 4.22 -9.28
CA LYS A 122 31.22 3.45 -9.65
C LYS A 122 32.21 4.30 -10.45
N MET A 123 31.74 5.03 -11.45
CA MET A 123 32.57 5.93 -12.25
C MET A 123 33.24 6.99 -11.38
N ALA A 124 32.51 7.63 -10.47
CA ALA A 124 33.07 8.63 -9.55
C ALA A 124 34.17 8.02 -8.65
N GLN A 125 34.05 6.77 -8.19
CA GLN A 125 35.06 6.07 -7.41
C GLN A 125 36.31 5.80 -8.25
N GLU A 126 36.19 5.45 -9.52
CA GLU A 126 37.34 5.28 -10.44
C GLU A 126 38.15 6.57 -10.61
N TYR A 127 37.49 7.74 -10.51
CA TYR A 127 38.14 9.04 -10.53
C TYR A 127 38.58 9.54 -9.14
N GLY A 128 38.57 8.69 -8.11
CA GLY A 128 39.01 9.01 -6.75
C GLY A 128 38.07 9.94 -5.97
N LEU A 129 36.82 10.10 -6.45
CA LEU A 129 35.82 10.89 -5.75
C LEU A 129 35.15 10.04 -4.65
N GLN A 130 34.97 10.61 -3.46
CA GLN A 130 34.22 9.96 -2.39
C GLN A 130 32.73 9.98 -2.72
N THR A 131 32.16 8.82 -3.08
CA THR A 131 30.72 8.64 -3.26
C THR A 131 30.24 7.51 -2.36
N ARG A 132 29.04 7.65 -1.82
CA ARG A 132 28.34 6.52 -1.17
C ARG A 132 27.74 5.64 -2.27
N PRO A 133 27.89 4.31 -2.17
CA PRO A 133 27.14 3.41 -3.05
C PRO A 133 25.63 3.75 -2.99
N ALA A 134 24.96 3.74 -4.12
CA ALA A 134 23.53 3.93 -4.15
C ALA A 134 22.85 2.83 -3.32
N SER A 135 22.13 3.22 -2.29
CA SER A 135 21.37 2.30 -1.46
C SER A 135 20.15 1.80 -2.22
N ARG A 136 19.89 0.49 -2.21
CA ARG A 136 18.63 -0.05 -2.72
C ARG A 136 17.57 -0.17 -1.63
N LYS A 137 17.87 0.30 -0.40
CA LYS A 137 16.91 0.30 0.71
C LYS A 137 15.66 1.05 0.33
N ALA A 138 14.55 0.41 0.65
CA ALA A 138 13.23 0.91 0.32
C ALA A 138 12.23 0.44 1.38
N ARG A 139 11.08 1.12 1.42
CA ARG A 139 9.97 0.70 2.26
C ARG A 139 8.64 0.95 1.56
N PHE A 140 7.72 0.05 1.80
CA PHE A 140 6.31 0.34 1.57
C PHE A 140 5.68 0.94 2.81
N LYS A 141 4.86 1.97 2.60
CA LYS A 141 4.01 2.55 3.65
C LYS A 141 2.55 2.50 3.23
N SER A 142 1.67 2.17 4.16
CA SER A 142 0.23 2.35 4.01
C SER A 142 -0.29 3.22 5.14
N VAL A 143 -1.10 4.20 4.79
CA VAL A 143 -1.85 5.04 5.73
C VAL A 143 -3.33 4.80 5.51
N ILE A 144 -4.01 4.32 6.55
CA ILE A 144 -5.45 4.14 6.56
C ILE A 144 -6.08 5.25 7.38
N THR A 145 -7.04 5.94 6.77
CA THR A 145 -7.95 6.85 7.47
C THR A 145 -9.31 6.17 7.59
N LEU A 146 -9.75 5.94 8.83
CA LEU A 146 -11.08 5.45 9.18
C LEU A 146 -11.92 6.64 9.65
N ILE A 147 -13.14 6.77 9.13
CA ILE A 147 -14.17 7.62 9.72
C ILE A 147 -15.22 6.69 10.31
N PHE A 148 -15.33 6.71 11.64
CA PHE A 148 -16.22 5.84 12.40
C PHE A 148 -17.06 6.69 13.35
N LYS A 149 -18.38 6.59 13.24
CA LYS A 149 -19.35 7.40 14.02
C LYS A 149 -19.05 8.92 13.92
N GLY A 150 -18.51 9.35 12.76
CA GLY A 150 -18.16 10.76 12.48
C GLY A 150 -16.77 11.19 13.01
N GLU A 151 -16.04 10.33 13.71
CA GLU A 151 -14.69 10.60 14.19
C GLU A 151 -13.63 10.01 13.26
N THR A 152 -12.50 10.71 13.12
CA THR A 152 -11.41 10.32 12.22
C THR A 152 -10.27 9.66 13.00
N HIS A 153 -9.89 8.46 12.58
CA HIS A 153 -8.79 7.67 13.14
C HIS A 153 -7.78 7.31 12.05
N LEU A 154 -6.50 7.20 12.44
CA LEU A 154 -5.39 6.92 11.53
C LEU A 154 -4.65 5.67 11.96
N PHE A 155 -4.35 4.81 10.99
CA PHE A 155 -3.55 3.59 11.19
C PHE A 155 -2.49 3.53 10.11
N GLU A 156 -1.26 3.22 10.52
CA GLU A 156 -0.12 3.16 9.61
C GLU A 156 0.55 1.79 9.69
N GLY A 157 1.10 1.37 8.58
CA GLY A 157 1.92 0.17 8.51
C GLY A 157 3.07 0.37 7.55
N THR A 158 4.22 -0.19 7.91
CA THR A 158 5.44 -0.12 7.11
C THR A 158 6.02 -1.51 6.92
N LEU A 159 6.55 -1.76 5.73
CA LEU A 159 7.32 -2.94 5.38
C LEU A 159 8.68 -2.48 4.87
N GLU A 160 9.73 -2.76 5.63
CA GLU A 160 11.11 -2.44 5.25
C GLU A 160 11.66 -3.52 4.31
N GLY A 161 12.64 -3.12 3.48
CA GLY A 161 13.27 -4.02 2.54
C GLY A 161 14.18 -3.30 1.56
N GLU A 162 14.38 -3.92 0.40
CA GLU A 162 15.21 -3.36 -0.66
C GLU A 162 14.64 -3.66 -2.06
N ILE A 163 15.08 -2.88 -3.04
CA ILE A 163 14.74 -3.12 -4.45
C ILE A 163 15.73 -4.13 -5.05
N SER A 164 15.22 -5.19 -5.63
CA SER A 164 16.00 -6.19 -6.37
C SER A 164 16.67 -5.58 -7.61
N ARG A 165 17.59 -6.32 -8.23
CA ARG A 165 18.25 -5.90 -9.50
C ARG A 165 17.44 -6.29 -10.73
N ALA A 166 16.51 -7.20 -10.60
CA ALA A 166 15.65 -7.68 -11.68
C ALA A 166 14.30 -8.11 -11.11
N LYS A 167 13.29 -8.18 -11.96
CA LYS A 167 11.98 -8.73 -11.62
C LYS A 167 12.10 -10.23 -11.33
N SER A 168 11.41 -10.71 -10.29
CA SER A 168 11.29 -12.13 -9.91
C SER A 168 9.88 -12.44 -9.46
N GLY A 169 9.46 -13.70 -9.63
CA GLY A 169 8.14 -14.16 -9.24
C GLY A 169 7.02 -13.76 -10.18
N ASN A 170 5.84 -14.34 -9.95
CA ASN A 170 4.63 -14.10 -10.73
C ASN A 170 3.41 -13.75 -9.88
N GLY A 171 3.59 -13.68 -8.55
CA GLY A 171 2.53 -13.34 -7.60
C GLY A 171 2.37 -11.84 -7.39
N GLY A 172 1.35 -11.49 -6.62
CA GLY A 172 1.13 -10.13 -6.15
C GLY A 172 0.70 -9.12 -7.21
N PHE A 173 1.00 -7.85 -6.97
CA PHE A 173 0.73 -6.73 -7.89
C PHE A 173 1.66 -5.54 -7.61
N GLY A 174 1.64 -4.56 -8.53
CA GLY A 174 2.43 -3.33 -8.36
C GLY A 174 3.93 -3.60 -8.44
N TYR A 175 4.65 -3.29 -7.39
CA TYR A 175 6.11 -3.44 -7.32
C TYR A 175 6.56 -4.74 -6.65
N ASP A 176 5.64 -5.67 -6.35
CA ASP A 176 5.97 -6.94 -5.69
C ASP A 176 7.11 -7.71 -6.38
N PRO A 177 7.20 -7.76 -7.72
CA PRO A 177 8.29 -8.46 -8.41
C PRO A 177 9.68 -7.86 -8.23
N ILE A 178 9.82 -6.66 -7.68
CA ILE A 178 11.12 -6.01 -7.45
C ILE A 178 11.39 -5.65 -6.00
N PHE A 179 10.47 -5.91 -5.07
CA PHE A 179 10.65 -5.59 -3.66
C PHE A 179 10.98 -6.85 -2.85
N ILE A 180 12.16 -6.86 -2.21
CA ILE A 180 12.63 -7.92 -1.32
C ILE A 180 12.40 -7.43 0.12
N PRO A 181 11.46 -8.01 0.88
CA PRO A 181 11.24 -7.63 2.26
C PRO A 181 12.35 -8.16 3.17
N ASP A 182 12.65 -7.44 4.25
CA ASP A 182 13.68 -7.85 5.21
C ASP A 182 13.36 -9.20 5.88
N GLU A 183 12.06 -9.54 6.00
CA GLU A 183 11.58 -10.82 6.55
C GLU A 183 11.87 -12.04 5.66
N TYR A 184 12.06 -11.84 4.34
CA TYR A 184 12.36 -12.91 3.37
C TYR A 184 13.55 -12.55 2.49
N PRO A 185 14.79 -12.53 3.02
CA PRO A 185 15.98 -12.15 2.26
C PRO A 185 16.15 -12.96 0.97
N GLY A 186 16.38 -12.27 -0.14
CA GLY A 186 16.61 -12.87 -1.45
C GLY A 186 15.35 -13.35 -2.19
N LYS A 187 14.15 -13.15 -1.62
CA LYS A 187 12.87 -13.41 -2.29
C LYS A 187 12.09 -12.12 -2.42
N THR A 188 11.54 -11.86 -3.60
CA THR A 188 10.63 -10.74 -3.78
C THR A 188 9.25 -11.05 -3.19
N LEU A 189 8.40 -10.03 -3.00
CA LEU A 189 7.01 -10.24 -2.58
C LEU A 189 6.24 -11.10 -3.59
N ALA A 190 6.66 -11.15 -4.85
CA ALA A 190 6.06 -11.99 -5.88
C ALA A 190 6.57 -13.45 -5.85
N ASP A 191 7.61 -13.76 -5.06
CA ASP A 191 8.16 -15.11 -4.87
C ASP A 191 7.60 -15.83 -3.63
N ILE A 192 6.89 -15.13 -2.76
CA ILE A 192 6.27 -15.68 -1.55
C ILE A 192 4.75 -15.87 -1.73
N THR A 193 4.13 -16.65 -0.84
CA THR A 193 2.68 -16.88 -0.92
C THR A 193 1.89 -15.64 -0.49
N GLU A 194 0.61 -15.55 -0.88
CA GLU A 194 -0.25 -14.42 -0.47
C GLU A 194 -0.42 -14.38 1.06
N GLU A 195 -0.51 -15.54 1.73
CA GLU A 195 -0.59 -15.62 3.19
C GLU A 195 0.68 -15.05 3.84
N GLN A 196 1.87 -15.47 3.36
CA GLN A 196 3.14 -14.94 3.84
C GLN A 196 3.23 -13.41 3.63
N LYS A 197 2.82 -12.93 2.46
CA LYS A 197 2.78 -11.51 2.15
C LYS A 197 1.80 -10.77 3.07
N ASN A 198 0.58 -11.26 3.25
CA ASN A 198 -0.45 -10.64 4.08
C ASN A 198 -0.02 -10.52 5.56
N GLU A 199 0.75 -11.51 6.06
CA GLU A 199 1.30 -11.47 7.41
C GLU A 199 2.24 -10.30 7.65
N ILE A 200 3.17 -10.03 6.73
CA ILE A 200 4.21 -9.01 6.87
C ILE A 200 3.86 -7.66 6.26
N SER A 201 2.88 -7.60 5.34
CA SER A 201 2.66 -6.43 4.48
C SER A 201 2.33 -5.16 5.28
N HIS A 202 2.77 -4.02 4.74
CA HIS A 202 2.44 -2.69 5.25
C HIS A 202 0.93 -2.47 5.39
N ARG A 203 0.14 -2.85 4.37
CA ARG A 203 -1.32 -2.78 4.43
C ARG A 203 -1.89 -3.74 5.47
N GLY A 204 -1.39 -4.97 5.55
CA GLY A 204 -1.80 -5.93 6.55
C GLY A 204 -1.58 -5.45 7.98
N LYS A 205 -0.43 -4.80 8.24
CA LYS A 205 -0.14 -4.18 9.55
C LYS A 205 -1.16 -3.09 9.88
N ALA A 206 -1.44 -2.18 8.93
CA ALA A 206 -2.40 -1.09 9.12
C ALA A 206 -3.84 -1.59 9.28
N LEU A 207 -4.29 -2.56 8.46
CA LEU A 207 -5.63 -3.15 8.53
C LEU A 207 -5.86 -3.89 9.85
N ARG A 208 -4.89 -4.70 10.31
CA ARG A 208 -5.01 -5.38 11.61
C ARG A 208 -5.08 -4.40 12.78
N ALA A 209 -4.33 -3.30 12.72
CA ALA A 209 -4.42 -2.24 13.73
C ALA A 209 -5.81 -1.58 13.73
N MET A 210 -6.38 -1.30 12.56
CA MET A 210 -7.73 -0.78 12.41
C MET A 210 -8.79 -1.78 12.91
N ALA A 211 -8.69 -3.04 12.51
CA ALA A 211 -9.63 -4.09 12.94
C ALA A 211 -9.63 -4.29 14.45
N LYS A 212 -8.44 -4.29 15.06
CA LYS A 212 -8.33 -4.37 16.54
C LYS A 212 -9.03 -3.19 17.19
N TRP A 213 -8.76 -1.98 16.72
CA TRP A 213 -9.38 -0.77 17.26
C TRP A 213 -10.91 -0.81 17.12
N LEU A 214 -11.43 -1.22 15.95
CA LEU A 214 -12.87 -1.35 15.71
C LEU A 214 -13.51 -2.37 16.69
N LYS A 215 -12.90 -3.53 16.90
CA LYS A 215 -13.40 -4.55 17.85
C LYS A 215 -13.44 -4.05 19.31
N GLU A 216 -12.64 -3.07 19.66
CA GLU A 216 -12.58 -2.47 21.00
C GLU A 216 -13.53 -1.26 21.17
N ASN A 217 -14.02 -0.64 20.07
CA ASN A 217 -14.76 0.64 20.10
C ASN A 217 -16.12 0.62 19.38
N ALA A 218 -16.50 -0.52 18.79
CA ALA A 218 -17.76 -0.68 18.06
C ALA A 218 -18.97 -0.99 18.94
#